data_901d05942bc4521888156c7a6b975f85
#
_entry.id   901d05942bc4521888156c7a6b975f85
#
_cell.length_a   1.000
_cell.length_b   1.000
_cell.length_c   1.000
_cell.angle_alpha   90.00
_cell.angle_beta   90.00
_cell.angle_gamma   90.00
#
_symmetry.space_group_name_H-M   'P 1'
#
loop_
_entity.id
_entity.type
_entity.pdbx_description
1 polymer ?
#
loop_
_entity_poly.entity_id
_entity_poly.type
_entity_poly.pdbx_seq_one_letter_code
_entity_poly.pdbx_strand_id
1 'polypeptide(L)'
;MEENNIINTEENNTVNAEELHELLQIRRDKLAALQAAGKNPFDIVKFDQTDFSTDIKANYEAYEGKKVSVAGRMMSKRVMGKASFAGLRDAKGDIQAYVRRDDIGEESYSDFKAYDIGDILGITGFVFKTKTGEISIHAETVTLLSKSLRPLPEKFHGLRDTDLRYRMRYVDLIMNPEVRTTFIKRSRIISEIRRYLDERGFLEVETPIINTVASGANARPFISHYNALDLDVFMRIATELPLKMCIVGGLEKVYEIGHQFRNEGMDATHNPEYTSMELYQAYTDYHGMMELAENLLSHCAKTILGTTKITYQGKEIDLTPPFRRQTMNDAVLEHTGVDFYSCRDGAEAIEKAKSLGLEIEDKTAPIGKVLFAAFDEFVESKLIQPTFIIDYPVEVSPLTKRKPDNPGIVERFELFIAGAEYCNAFSELNDPIDQRARFEQQAQEKAKGDDEAMPIDENFIAALEYGMPPTGGIGFGIDRIIMLLTDSPTIRDVLLFPTMKPID
;
A
#
# COMPACT_ATOMS: atom_id res chain seq x y z
N MET A 1 -17.60 -27.01 14.56
CA MET A 1 -17.67 -26.67 16.00
C MET A 1 -16.31 -26.11 16.45
N GLU A 2 -15.81 -25.04 15.83
CA GLU A 2 -14.52 -24.41 16.16
C GLU A 2 -14.51 -22.92 15.80
N GLU A 3 -15.61 -22.20 16.12
CA GLU A 3 -15.69 -20.74 15.87
C GLU A 3 -15.50 -19.87 17.12
N ASN A 4 -15.05 -20.42 18.25
CA ASN A 4 -15.15 -19.74 19.55
C ASN A 4 -13.85 -19.15 20.10
N ASN A 5 -12.70 -19.15 19.37
CA ASN A 5 -11.41 -18.77 19.99
C ASN A 5 -10.78 -17.46 19.50
N ILE A 6 -11.50 -16.57 18.81
CA ILE A 6 -10.86 -15.37 18.24
C ILE A 6 -10.85 -14.16 19.20
N ILE A 7 -11.37 -14.27 20.43
CA ILE A 7 -11.46 -13.12 21.36
C ILE A 7 -10.95 -13.51 22.74
N ASN A 8 -9.67 -13.81 22.87
CA ASN A 8 -9.05 -13.88 24.20
C ASN A 8 -7.56 -13.57 24.14
N THR A 9 -7.18 -12.30 24.39
CA THR A 9 -5.92 -11.96 25.07
C THR A 9 -6.05 -10.59 25.74
N GLU A 10 -5.99 -10.62 27.07
CA GLU A 10 -5.60 -9.64 28.08
C GLU A 10 -6.33 -8.29 28.21
N GLU A 11 -7.01 -8.19 29.36
CA GLU A 11 -7.40 -7.03 30.18
C GLU A 11 -7.67 -5.68 29.50
N ASN A 12 -8.89 -5.46 29.08
CA ASN A 12 -9.82 -4.33 29.26
C ASN A 12 -10.81 -4.22 28.08
N ASN A 13 -12.09 -4.51 28.38
CA ASN A 13 -13.27 -4.39 27.50
C ASN A 13 -13.54 -5.52 26.51
N THR A 14 -13.45 -6.75 26.94
CA THR A 14 -14.08 -7.88 26.23
C THR A 14 -15.49 -8.07 26.75
N VAL A 15 -16.50 -7.86 25.90
CA VAL A 15 -17.81 -8.51 26.10
C VAL A 15 -17.50 -9.99 26.31
N ASN A 16 -17.92 -10.54 27.46
CA ASN A 16 -17.73 -11.97 27.76
C ASN A 16 -18.27 -12.79 26.59
N ALA A 17 -17.64 -13.91 26.24
CA ALA A 17 -18.07 -14.77 25.14
C ALA A 17 -19.55 -15.17 25.26
N GLU A 18 -20.05 -15.36 26.48
CA GLU A 18 -21.45 -15.63 26.78
C GLU A 18 -22.34 -14.41 26.48
N GLU A 19 -21.96 -13.21 26.89
CA GLU A 19 -22.68 -11.97 26.60
C GLU A 19 -22.70 -11.66 25.08
N LEU A 20 -21.59 -11.91 24.38
CA LEU A 20 -21.56 -11.77 22.92
C LEU A 20 -22.51 -12.76 22.25
N HIS A 21 -22.55 -14.03 22.72
CA HIS A 21 -23.44 -15.05 22.19
C HIS A 21 -24.90 -14.64 22.40
N GLU A 22 -25.24 -14.14 23.58
CA GLU A 22 -26.59 -13.63 23.89
C GLU A 22 -26.98 -12.45 23.00
N LEU A 23 -26.08 -11.47 22.81
CA LEU A 23 -26.33 -10.32 21.92
C LEU A 23 -26.52 -10.74 20.46
N LEU A 24 -25.74 -11.71 19.99
CA LEU A 24 -25.89 -12.27 18.65
C LEU A 24 -27.26 -12.96 18.48
N GLN A 25 -27.71 -13.71 19.48
CA GLN A 25 -29.02 -14.37 19.45
C GLN A 25 -30.16 -13.36 19.47
N ILE A 26 -30.13 -12.36 20.35
CA ILE A 26 -31.12 -11.28 20.41
C ILE A 26 -31.28 -10.59 19.04
N ARG A 27 -30.17 -10.31 18.34
CA ARG A 27 -30.24 -9.67 17.03
C ARG A 27 -30.78 -10.57 15.93
N ARG A 28 -30.49 -11.87 15.98
CA ARG A 28 -31.11 -12.89 15.11
C ARG A 28 -32.60 -13.02 15.34
N ASP A 29 -33.05 -13.04 16.60
CA ASP A 29 -34.47 -13.10 16.96
C ASP A 29 -35.23 -11.86 16.47
N LYS A 30 -34.62 -10.66 16.59
CA LYS A 30 -35.18 -9.43 16.01
C LYS A 30 -35.32 -9.52 14.49
N LEU A 31 -34.33 -10.07 13.79
CA LEU A 31 -34.41 -10.29 12.35
C LEU A 31 -35.54 -11.28 12.01
N ALA A 32 -35.61 -12.39 12.70
CA ALA A 32 -36.66 -13.38 12.49
C ALA A 32 -38.06 -12.76 12.71
N ALA A 33 -38.26 -11.93 13.72
CA ALA A 33 -39.49 -11.19 13.95
C ALA A 33 -39.83 -10.22 12.80
N LEU A 34 -38.83 -9.49 12.26
CA LEU A 34 -39.03 -8.64 11.09
C LEU A 34 -39.44 -9.45 9.86
N GLN A 35 -38.78 -10.58 9.63
CA GLN A 35 -39.11 -11.50 8.52
C GLN A 35 -40.52 -12.05 8.63
N ALA A 36 -40.90 -12.52 9.82
CA ALA A 36 -42.26 -13.02 10.09
C ALA A 36 -43.33 -11.93 9.90
N ALA A 37 -42.99 -10.66 10.13
CA ALA A 37 -43.90 -9.52 9.91
C ALA A 37 -43.89 -9.03 8.42
N GLY A 38 -43.19 -9.72 7.50
CA GLY A 38 -43.07 -9.29 6.11
C GLY A 38 -42.20 -8.03 5.89
N LYS A 39 -41.36 -7.68 6.86
CA LYS A 39 -40.47 -6.52 6.86
C LYS A 39 -38.98 -6.91 6.77
N ASN A 40 -38.68 -7.96 5.97
CA ASN A 40 -37.31 -8.43 5.81
C ASN A 40 -36.43 -7.36 5.15
N PRO A 41 -35.41 -6.79 5.83
CA PRO A 41 -34.57 -5.75 5.27
C PRO A 41 -33.75 -6.25 4.06
N PHE A 42 -33.47 -7.55 3.99
CA PHE A 42 -32.66 -8.13 2.92
C PHE A 42 -33.42 -8.32 1.58
N ASP A 43 -34.72 -8.10 1.57
CA ASP A 43 -35.53 -8.06 0.32
C ASP A 43 -35.40 -6.71 -0.41
N ILE A 44 -34.84 -5.69 0.27
CA ILE A 44 -34.64 -4.36 -0.32
C ILE A 44 -33.37 -4.38 -1.16
N VAL A 45 -33.53 -4.32 -2.48
CA VAL A 45 -32.43 -4.41 -3.45
C VAL A 45 -31.87 -3.03 -3.86
N LYS A 46 -32.59 -1.93 -3.57
CA LYS A 46 -32.19 -0.57 -3.95
C LYS A 46 -32.77 0.46 -2.98
N PHE A 47 -31.98 1.51 -2.72
CA PHE A 47 -32.43 2.74 -2.05
C PHE A 47 -31.89 3.94 -2.82
N ASP A 48 -32.74 4.89 -3.15
CA ASP A 48 -32.36 6.07 -3.94
C ASP A 48 -31.78 7.15 -2.99
N GLN A 49 -30.48 7.03 -2.72
CA GLN A 49 -29.72 8.06 -2.01
C GLN A 49 -29.42 9.22 -2.95
N THR A 50 -29.84 10.45 -2.58
CA THR A 50 -29.64 11.66 -3.39
C THR A 50 -28.53 12.56 -2.85
N ASP A 51 -28.28 12.53 -1.55
CA ASP A 51 -27.42 13.50 -0.88
C ASP A 51 -26.50 12.79 0.16
N PHE A 52 -25.41 13.48 0.55
CA PHE A 52 -24.44 12.99 1.50
C PHE A 52 -24.26 13.97 2.67
N SER A 53 -23.90 13.43 3.82
CA SER A 53 -23.76 14.15 5.11
C SER A 53 -22.90 15.40 5.01
N THR A 54 -21.71 15.30 4.41
CA THR A 54 -20.77 16.44 4.30
C THR A 54 -21.26 17.50 3.33
N ASP A 55 -21.90 17.11 2.21
CA ASP A 55 -22.43 18.06 1.23
C ASP A 55 -23.56 18.91 1.84
N ILE A 56 -24.43 18.25 2.63
CA ILE A 56 -25.52 18.91 3.36
C ILE A 56 -24.94 19.89 4.41
N LYS A 57 -23.94 19.43 5.18
CA LYS A 57 -23.35 20.27 6.24
C LYS A 57 -22.56 21.45 5.69
N ALA A 58 -21.78 21.23 4.62
CA ALA A 58 -20.97 22.27 4.00
C ALA A 58 -21.80 23.37 3.30
N ASN A 59 -22.98 23.01 2.80
CA ASN A 59 -23.85 23.89 2.02
C ASN A 59 -25.22 24.09 2.68
N TYR A 60 -25.28 24.18 4.01
CA TYR A 60 -26.52 24.19 4.79
C TYR A 60 -27.54 25.18 4.25
N GLU A 61 -27.13 26.41 3.93
CA GLU A 61 -28.03 27.46 3.43
C GLU A 61 -28.81 27.07 2.16
N ALA A 62 -28.18 26.28 1.30
CA ALA A 62 -28.80 25.73 0.09
C ALA A 62 -29.66 24.48 0.36
N TYR A 63 -29.48 23.86 1.51
CA TYR A 63 -30.17 22.64 1.90
C TYR A 63 -31.28 22.88 2.95
N GLU A 64 -31.33 24.01 3.61
CA GLU A 64 -32.37 24.31 4.62
C GLU A 64 -33.78 24.16 4.05
N GLY A 65 -34.57 23.30 4.68
CA GLY A 65 -35.93 22.98 4.24
C GLY A 65 -36.01 22.09 2.97
N LYS A 66 -34.86 21.73 2.36
CA LYS A 66 -34.83 20.84 1.20
C LYS A 66 -35.07 19.40 1.61
N LYS A 67 -35.86 18.69 0.83
CA LYS A 67 -36.05 17.25 0.97
C LYS A 67 -34.85 16.50 0.43
N VAL A 68 -34.28 15.63 1.24
CA VAL A 68 -33.09 14.81 0.94
C VAL A 68 -33.37 13.34 1.26
N SER A 69 -32.60 12.47 0.63
CA SER A 69 -32.59 11.03 0.90
C SER A 69 -31.17 10.59 1.17
N VAL A 70 -30.88 10.16 2.39
CA VAL A 70 -29.56 9.71 2.85
C VAL A 70 -29.59 8.28 3.30
N ALA A 71 -28.51 7.55 3.09
CA ALA A 71 -28.33 6.20 3.60
C ALA A 71 -27.01 6.09 4.36
N GLY A 72 -27.01 5.35 5.46
CA GLY A 72 -25.80 5.18 6.26
C GLY A 72 -25.98 4.23 7.42
N ARG A 73 -24.85 3.93 8.06
CA ARG A 73 -24.84 3.07 9.26
C ARG A 73 -25.23 3.90 10.50
N MET A 74 -26.16 3.39 11.29
CA MET A 74 -26.52 3.99 12.56
C MET A 74 -25.42 3.80 13.59
N MET A 75 -24.71 4.88 13.91
CA MET A 75 -23.57 4.88 14.86
C MET A 75 -23.97 5.31 16.27
N SER A 76 -25.14 5.90 16.43
CA SER A 76 -25.70 6.27 17.74
C SER A 76 -27.22 6.40 17.65
N LYS A 77 -27.88 6.12 18.77
CA LYS A 77 -29.33 6.28 18.91
C LYS A 77 -29.67 6.77 20.32
N ARG A 78 -30.51 7.79 20.43
CA ARG A 78 -31.03 8.32 21.69
C ARG A 78 -32.56 8.46 21.59
N VAL A 79 -33.28 7.65 22.35
CA VAL A 79 -34.72 7.67 22.40
C VAL A 79 -35.19 8.59 23.54
N MET A 80 -36.09 9.53 23.25
CA MET A 80 -36.66 10.49 24.20
C MET A 80 -38.19 10.52 24.05
N GLY A 81 -38.84 9.48 24.56
CA GLY A 81 -40.30 9.36 24.51
C GLY A 81 -40.84 9.22 23.05
N LYS A 82 -41.48 10.29 22.57
CA LYS A 82 -42.10 10.32 21.22
C LYS A 82 -41.14 10.82 20.12
N ALA A 83 -39.92 11.16 20.47
CA ALA A 83 -38.90 11.59 19.54
C ALA A 83 -37.56 10.89 19.80
N SER A 84 -36.73 10.77 18.80
CA SER A 84 -35.42 10.15 18.88
C SER A 84 -34.43 10.89 18.01
N PHE A 85 -33.15 10.76 18.35
CA PHE A 85 -32.05 11.15 17.48
C PHE A 85 -31.24 9.91 17.11
N ALA A 86 -30.85 9.81 15.84
CA ALA A 86 -29.91 8.80 15.34
C ALA A 86 -28.75 9.51 14.64
N GLY A 87 -27.52 9.10 14.94
CA GLY A 87 -26.34 9.52 14.16
C GLY A 87 -26.11 8.49 13.06
N LEU A 88 -26.13 8.92 11.81
CA LEU A 88 -25.85 8.11 10.64
C LEU A 88 -24.47 8.44 10.09
N ARG A 89 -23.72 7.41 9.75
CA ARG A 89 -22.43 7.52 9.03
C ARG A 89 -22.60 7.02 7.60
N ASP A 90 -22.43 7.91 6.63
CA ASP A 90 -22.42 7.59 5.22
C ASP A 90 -20.99 7.47 4.64
N ALA A 91 -20.87 7.47 3.31
CA ALA A 91 -19.58 7.38 2.63
C ALA A 91 -18.69 8.62 2.87
N LYS A 92 -19.26 9.80 3.17
CA LYS A 92 -18.54 11.06 3.30
C LYS A 92 -18.38 11.53 4.74
N GLY A 93 -19.28 11.16 5.67
CA GLY A 93 -19.19 11.58 7.06
C GLY A 93 -20.41 11.22 7.89
N ASP A 94 -20.66 12.00 8.95
CA ASP A 94 -21.74 11.76 9.90
C ASP A 94 -22.81 12.84 9.79
N ILE A 95 -24.09 12.44 9.89
CA ILE A 95 -25.23 13.36 9.98
C ILE A 95 -26.22 12.89 11.02
N GLN A 96 -26.89 13.82 11.71
CA GLN A 96 -27.94 13.50 12.67
C GLN A 96 -29.29 13.42 11.96
N ALA A 97 -30.10 12.42 12.33
CA ALA A 97 -31.51 12.33 11.98
C ALA A 97 -32.38 12.54 13.24
N TYR A 98 -33.39 13.38 13.11
CA TYR A 98 -34.44 13.56 14.10
C TYR A 98 -35.66 12.77 13.66
N VAL A 99 -36.06 11.77 14.45
CA VAL A 99 -37.12 10.83 14.13
C VAL A 99 -38.24 11.02 15.15
N ARG A 100 -39.40 11.48 14.72
CA ARG A 100 -40.55 11.73 15.59
C ARG A 100 -41.69 10.82 15.21
N ARG A 101 -42.34 10.22 16.25
CA ARG A 101 -43.47 9.29 16.11
C ARG A 101 -44.61 9.87 15.29
N ASP A 102 -44.94 11.16 15.55
CA ASP A 102 -46.06 11.83 14.91
C ASP A 102 -45.83 12.12 13.42
N ASP A 103 -44.55 12.07 12.93
CA ASP A 103 -44.19 12.31 11.54
C ASP A 103 -44.09 11.02 10.74
N ILE A 104 -43.46 9.96 11.33
CA ILE A 104 -43.25 8.68 10.60
C ILE A 104 -44.31 7.62 10.92
N GLY A 105 -45.26 7.91 11.85
CA GLY A 105 -46.30 6.98 12.33
C GLY A 105 -45.84 6.10 13.48
N GLU A 106 -46.83 5.61 14.24
CA GLU A 106 -46.58 4.86 15.47
C GLU A 106 -45.91 3.51 15.24
N GLU A 107 -46.32 2.80 14.19
CA GLU A 107 -45.74 1.51 13.81
C GLU A 107 -44.25 1.67 13.38
N SER A 108 -43.98 2.54 12.43
CA SER A 108 -42.60 2.80 11.95
C SER A 108 -41.69 3.31 13.06
N TYR A 109 -42.22 4.09 14.00
CA TYR A 109 -41.47 4.56 15.16
C TYR A 109 -41.20 3.42 16.17
N SER A 110 -42.13 2.48 16.34
CA SER A 110 -41.91 1.29 17.15
C SER A 110 -40.80 0.40 16.53
N ASP A 111 -40.85 0.19 15.23
CA ASP A 111 -39.80 -0.54 14.50
C ASP A 111 -38.44 0.13 14.67
N PHE A 112 -38.38 1.46 14.46
CA PHE A 112 -37.14 2.25 14.62
C PHE A 112 -36.56 2.14 16.03
N LYS A 113 -37.40 2.11 17.07
CA LYS A 113 -36.90 1.90 18.45
C LYS A 113 -36.25 0.55 18.65
N ALA A 114 -36.71 -0.49 17.93
CA ALA A 114 -36.17 -1.85 18.00
C ALA A 114 -34.88 -2.03 17.21
N TYR A 115 -34.55 -1.12 16.26
CA TYR A 115 -33.29 -1.18 15.47
C TYR A 115 -32.08 -1.04 16.39
N ASP A 116 -30.95 -1.61 15.98
CA ASP A 116 -29.72 -1.65 16.77
C ASP A 116 -28.64 -0.74 16.16
N ILE A 117 -27.74 -0.26 17.02
CA ILE A 117 -26.50 0.40 16.56
C ILE A 117 -25.73 -0.58 15.65
N GLY A 118 -25.30 -0.08 14.49
CA GLY A 118 -24.72 -0.90 13.44
C GLY A 118 -25.65 -1.18 12.26
N ASP A 119 -26.98 -1.09 12.44
CA ASP A 119 -27.94 -1.24 11.35
C ASP A 119 -27.72 -0.19 10.26
N ILE A 120 -27.99 -0.54 9.00
CA ILE A 120 -27.94 0.40 7.88
C ILE A 120 -29.35 0.91 7.60
N LEU A 121 -29.50 2.23 7.63
CA LEU A 121 -30.77 2.90 7.47
C LEU A 121 -30.78 3.79 6.24
N GLY A 122 -31.91 3.83 5.56
CA GLY A 122 -32.28 4.88 4.60
C GLY A 122 -33.26 5.86 5.26
N ILE A 123 -32.98 7.14 5.16
CA ILE A 123 -33.81 8.21 5.73
C ILE A 123 -34.13 9.24 4.66
N THR A 124 -35.42 9.49 4.47
CA THR A 124 -35.91 10.61 3.65
C THR A 124 -36.53 11.64 4.57
N GLY A 125 -36.26 12.93 4.33
CA GLY A 125 -36.78 14.00 5.17
C GLY A 125 -36.23 15.37 4.78
N PHE A 126 -36.48 16.36 5.63
CA PHE A 126 -36.07 17.74 5.40
C PHE A 126 -34.86 18.15 6.22
N VAL A 127 -33.92 18.87 5.61
CA VAL A 127 -32.77 19.40 6.32
C VAL A 127 -33.18 20.58 7.20
N PHE A 128 -32.73 20.57 8.44
CA PHE A 128 -32.98 21.65 9.40
C PHE A 128 -31.85 21.79 10.40
N LYS A 129 -31.85 22.87 11.12
CA LYS A 129 -30.91 23.11 12.22
C LYS A 129 -31.60 22.99 13.55
N THR A 130 -31.09 22.19 14.46
CA THR A 130 -31.62 22.04 15.81
C THR A 130 -31.43 23.33 16.65
N LYS A 131 -32.14 23.44 17.77
CA LYS A 131 -31.94 24.57 18.70
C LYS A 131 -30.50 24.69 19.24
N THR A 132 -29.77 23.58 19.26
CA THR A 132 -28.36 23.53 19.68
C THR A 132 -27.37 23.79 18.54
N GLY A 133 -27.87 24.05 17.32
CA GLY A 133 -27.03 24.36 16.16
C GLY A 133 -26.62 23.17 15.30
N GLU A 134 -26.97 21.92 15.63
CA GLU A 134 -26.63 20.74 14.84
C GLU A 134 -27.48 20.64 13.58
N ILE A 135 -26.82 20.50 12.41
CA ILE A 135 -27.49 20.29 11.13
C ILE A 135 -27.99 18.83 11.09
N SER A 136 -29.27 18.67 10.85
CA SER A 136 -29.99 17.40 11.00
C SER A 136 -31.01 17.19 9.89
N ILE A 137 -31.45 15.94 9.75
CA ILE A 137 -32.56 15.59 8.86
C ILE A 137 -33.79 15.30 9.75
N HIS A 138 -34.88 16.02 9.52
CA HIS A 138 -36.18 15.73 10.09
C HIS A 138 -36.81 14.63 9.26
N ALA A 139 -36.81 13.41 9.77
CA ALA A 139 -37.21 12.23 9.05
C ALA A 139 -38.73 12.20 8.77
N GLU A 140 -39.11 11.98 7.53
CA GLU A 140 -40.46 11.61 7.09
C GLU A 140 -40.59 10.10 6.95
N THR A 141 -39.50 9.43 6.54
CA THR A 141 -39.46 7.97 6.46
C THR A 141 -38.12 7.45 7.01
N VAL A 142 -38.19 6.28 7.62
CA VAL A 142 -37.01 5.52 8.05
C VAL A 142 -37.17 4.09 7.58
N THR A 143 -36.23 3.64 6.78
CA THR A 143 -36.22 2.28 6.18
C THR A 143 -35.00 1.52 6.70
N LEU A 144 -35.19 0.31 7.23
CA LEU A 144 -34.09 -0.57 7.57
C LEU A 144 -33.60 -1.25 6.29
N LEU A 145 -32.42 -0.88 5.82
CA LEU A 145 -31.81 -1.42 4.58
C LEU A 145 -31.00 -2.68 4.82
N SER A 146 -30.41 -2.82 6.02
CA SER A 146 -29.67 -4.02 6.40
C SER A 146 -29.58 -4.12 7.92
N LYS A 147 -29.82 -5.32 8.45
CA LYS A 147 -29.71 -5.64 9.87
C LYS A 147 -28.29 -6.06 10.24
N SER A 148 -27.68 -5.34 11.16
CA SER A 148 -26.40 -5.72 11.75
C SER A 148 -26.60 -6.83 12.78
N LEU A 149 -26.10 -8.02 12.49
CA LEU A 149 -26.25 -9.18 13.39
C LEU A 149 -25.12 -9.27 14.43
N ARG A 150 -24.01 -8.53 14.23
CA ARG A 150 -22.94 -8.42 15.22
C ARG A 150 -22.92 -7.01 15.82
N PRO A 151 -22.74 -6.85 17.15
CA PRO A 151 -22.54 -5.54 17.73
C PRO A 151 -21.23 -4.92 17.24
N LEU A 152 -21.21 -3.59 17.08
CA LEU A 152 -19.96 -2.87 16.87
C LEU A 152 -19.19 -2.79 18.19
N PRO A 153 -17.85 -2.72 18.15
CA PRO A 153 -17.04 -2.41 19.32
C PRO A 153 -17.50 -1.12 20.00
N GLU A 154 -17.27 -0.99 21.30
CA GLU A 154 -17.70 0.21 22.03
C GLU A 154 -17.07 1.49 21.47
N LYS A 155 -17.92 2.51 21.29
CA LYS A 155 -17.56 3.76 20.64
C LYS A 155 -16.40 4.53 21.31
N PHE A 156 -16.27 4.41 22.64
CA PHE A 156 -15.26 5.17 23.41
C PHE A 156 -13.87 4.55 23.38
N HIS A 157 -13.75 3.28 23.05
CA HIS A 157 -12.46 2.59 22.99
C HIS A 157 -12.04 2.22 21.57
N GLY A 158 -12.98 2.19 20.63
CA GLY A 158 -12.74 1.81 19.24
C GLY A 158 -12.15 0.40 19.12
N LEU A 159 -11.75 0.02 17.92
CA LEU A 159 -10.91 -1.15 17.71
C LEU A 159 -9.45 -0.69 17.84
N ARG A 160 -8.86 -0.79 19.06
CA ARG A 160 -7.50 -0.30 19.35
C ARG A 160 -6.42 -1.32 19.11
N ASP A 161 -6.73 -2.59 19.31
CA ASP A 161 -5.80 -3.68 19.07
C ASP A 161 -5.42 -3.71 17.59
N THR A 162 -4.13 -3.53 17.32
CA THR A 162 -3.58 -3.38 15.98
C THR A 162 -3.74 -4.66 15.17
N ASP A 163 -3.58 -5.84 15.79
CA ASP A 163 -3.73 -7.12 15.11
C ASP A 163 -5.19 -7.36 14.71
N LEU A 164 -6.14 -7.09 15.61
CA LEU A 164 -7.57 -7.17 15.30
C LEU A 164 -7.98 -6.15 14.22
N ARG A 165 -7.40 -4.94 14.20
CA ARG A 165 -7.65 -3.95 13.14
C ARG A 165 -7.28 -4.48 11.76
N TYR A 166 -6.16 -5.15 11.64
CA TYR A 166 -5.73 -5.74 10.36
C TYR A 166 -6.59 -6.94 9.96
N ARG A 167 -6.93 -7.82 10.91
CA ARG A 167 -7.77 -9.01 10.65
C ARG A 167 -9.22 -8.67 10.37
N MET A 168 -9.75 -7.65 11.05
CA MET A 168 -11.14 -7.19 10.92
C MET A 168 -11.21 -5.81 10.26
N ARG A 169 -10.48 -5.62 9.16
CA ARG A 169 -10.36 -4.33 8.45
C ARG A 169 -11.73 -3.70 8.15
N TYR A 170 -12.74 -4.50 7.85
CA TYR A 170 -14.11 -4.00 7.63
C TYR A 170 -14.71 -3.35 8.89
N VAL A 171 -14.34 -3.81 10.08
CA VAL A 171 -14.74 -3.16 11.35
C VAL A 171 -13.88 -1.92 11.60
N ASP A 172 -12.58 -2.01 11.37
CA ASP A 172 -11.65 -0.88 11.46
C ASP A 172 -12.11 0.29 10.59
N LEU A 173 -12.51 0.05 9.34
CA LEU A 173 -13.08 1.03 8.42
C LEU A 173 -14.41 1.65 8.92
N ILE A 174 -15.19 0.91 9.71
CA ILE A 174 -16.42 1.43 10.33
C ILE A 174 -16.09 2.31 11.53
N MET A 175 -15.15 1.88 12.38
CA MET A 175 -14.91 2.51 13.69
C MET A 175 -13.94 3.68 13.59
N ASN A 176 -12.93 3.61 12.70
CA ASN A 176 -11.81 4.53 12.59
C ASN A 176 -11.84 5.29 11.24
N PRO A 177 -12.45 6.49 11.18
CA PRO A 177 -12.60 7.25 9.94
C PRO A 177 -11.28 7.64 9.28
N GLU A 178 -10.21 7.80 10.06
CA GLU A 178 -8.86 8.09 9.56
C GLU A 178 -8.32 6.97 8.68
N VAL A 179 -8.63 5.71 8.99
CA VAL A 179 -8.24 4.55 8.18
C VAL A 179 -8.88 4.62 6.79
N ARG A 180 -10.16 4.99 6.72
CA ARG A 180 -10.83 5.23 5.41
C ARG A 180 -10.13 6.31 4.60
N THR A 181 -9.70 7.38 5.27
CA THR A 181 -8.99 8.49 4.64
C THR A 181 -7.66 8.02 4.04
N THR A 182 -6.92 7.15 4.73
CA THR A 182 -5.69 6.53 4.20
C THR A 182 -5.96 5.77 2.89
N PHE A 183 -6.98 4.93 2.84
CA PHE A 183 -7.30 4.18 1.61
C PHE A 183 -7.85 5.05 0.48
N ILE A 184 -8.60 6.12 0.79
CA ILE A 184 -9.00 7.11 -0.22
C ILE A 184 -7.76 7.83 -0.78
N LYS A 185 -6.82 8.25 0.08
CA LYS A 185 -5.55 8.84 -0.35
C LYS A 185 -4.73 7.85 -1.19
N ARG A 186 -4.62 6.57 -0.78
CA ARG A 186 -3.96 5.52 -1.55
C ARG A 186 -4.48 5.47 -2.99
N SER A 187 -5.80 5.37 -3.16
CA SER A 187 -6.41 5.32 -4.48
C SER A 187 -6.13 6.59 -5.31
N ARG A 188 -6.18 7.77 -4.67
CA ARG A 188 -5.87 9.04 -5.33
C ARG A 188 -4.40 9.16 -5.72
N ILE A 189 -3.46 8.72 -4.88
CA ILE A 189 -2.03 8.72 -5.18
C ILE A 189 -1.76 7.87 -6.41
N ILE A 190 -2.29 6.65 -6.48
CA ILE A 190 -2.11 5.74 -7.63
C ILE A 190 -2.70 6.37 -8.91
N SER A 191 -3.91 6.95 -8.83
CA SER A 191 -4.52 7.64 -9.96
C SER A 191 -3.69 8.83 -10.44
N GLU A 192 -3.07 9.55 -9.50
CA GLU A 192 -2.23 10.71 -9.81
C GLU A 192 -0.89 10.31 -10.44
N ILE A 193 -0.30 9.20 -9.99
CA ILE A 193 0.89 8.61 -10.63
C ILE A 193 0.57 8.25 -12.09
N ARG A 194 -0.55 7.55 -12.34
CA ARG A 194 -0.98 7.23 -13.72
C ARG A 194 -1.13 8.48 -14.56
N ARG A 195 -1.87 9.48 -14.06
CA ARG A 195 -2.07 10.73 -14.79
C ARG A 195 -0.74 11.43 -15.12
N TYR A 196 0.18 11.47 -14.15
CA TYR A 196 1.50 12.08 -14.34
C TYR A 196 2.32 11.39 -15.44
N LEU A 197 2.26 10.06 -15.53
CA LEU A 197 2.96 9.27 -16.53
C LEU A 197 2.28 9.35 -17.91
N ASP A 198 0.95 9.26 -17.97
CA ASP A 198 0.17 9.36 -19.20
C ASP A 198 0.38 10.71 -19.90
N GLU A 199 0.41 11.82 -19.13
CA GLU A 199 0.70 13.16 -19.63
C GLU A 199 2.13 13.30 -20.24
N ARG A 200 3.02 12.37 -19.89
CA ARG A 200 4.41 12.30 -20.42
C ARG A 200 4.59 11.27 -21.53
N GLY A 201 3.49 10.69 -21.97
CA GLY A 201 3.43 9.74 -23.08
C GLY A 201 3.89 8.33 -22.72
N PHE A 202 3.87 7.95 -21.45
CA PHE A 202 4.05 6.56 -21.07
C PHE A 202 2.77 5.76 -21.35
N LEU A 203 2.94 4.52 -21.74
CA LEU A 203 1.87 3.56 -21.96
C LEU A 203 1.80 2.59 -20.77
N GLU A 204 0.66 2.52 -20.08
CA GLU A 204 0.43 1.45 -19.09
C GLU A 204 0.21 0.12 -19.84
N VAL A 205 0.95 -0.90 -19.43
CA VAL A 205 0.85 -2.24 -20.00
C VAL A 205 0.66 -3.27 -18.90
N GLU A 206 0.22 -4.47 -19.25
CA GLU A 206 0.10 -5.60 -18.34
C GLU A 206 0.97 -6.75 -18.84
N THR A 207 1.81 -7.27 -17.94
CA THR A 207 2.66 -8.43 -18.20
C THR A 207 2.20 -9.64 -17.38
N PRO A 208 2.60 -10.88 -17.74
CA PRO A 208 2.11 -12.07 -17.05
C PRO A 208 2.46 -12.07 -15.56
N ILE A 209 1.48 -12.42 -14.71
CA ILE A 209 1.69 -12.70 -13.28
C ILE A 209 2.30 -14.09 -13.09
N ILE A 210 1.94 -15.05 -13.96
CA ILE A 210 2.43 -16.43 -13.91
C ILE A 210 3.52 -16.57 -14.96
N ASN A 211 4.72 -16.93 -14.53
CA ASN A 211 5.91 -17.06 -15.37
C ASN A 211 6.45 -18.48 -15.34
N THR A 212 7.13 -18.89 -16.40
CA THR A 212 7.86 -20.16 -16.47
C THR A 212 9.29 -20.08 -15.92
N VAL A 213 9.79 -18.84 -15.75
CA VAL A 213 11.11 -18.52 -15.18
C VAL A 213 10.93 -17.43 -14.15
N ALA A 214 11.47 -17.61 -12.95
CA ALA A 214 11.51 -16.55 -11.94
C ALA A 214 12.76 -15.70 -12.21
N SER A 215 12.58 -14.49 -12.74
CA SER A 215 13.67 -13.58 -13.15
C SER A 215 13.29 -12.11 -12.95
N GLY A 216 14.28 -11.22 -13.12
CA GLY A 216 14.10 -9.77 -13.02
C GLY A 216 14.38 -9.18 -11.61
N ALA A 217 14.63 -10.01 -10.61
CA ALA A 217 15.05 -9.59 -9.27
C ALA A 217 15.76 -10.73 -8.54
N ASN A 218 16.53 -10.40 -7.50
CA ASN A 218 17.03 -11.36 -6.53
C ASN A 218 15.97 -11.50 -5.43
N ALA A 219 15.12 -12.52 -5.54
CA ALA A 219 14.04 -12.78 -4.58
C ALA A 219 13.56 -14.23 -4.69
N ARG A 220 13.00 -14.75 -3.60
CA ARG A 220 12.44 -16.10 -3.56
C ARG A 220 11.01 -16.10 -4.10
N PRO A 221 10.69 -16.89 -5.17
CA PRO A 221 9.35 -16.92 -5.77
C PRO A 221 8.37 -17.80 -5.00
N PHE A 222 7.06 -17.53 -5.15
CA PHE A 222 6.02 -18.54 -4.90
C PHE A 222 5.93 -19.47 -6.11
N ILE A 223 5.89 -20.77 -5.85
CA ILE A 223 5.81 -21.83 -6.86
C ILE A 223 4.38 -22.40 -6.89
N SER A 224 3.85 -22.60 -8.08
CA SER A 224 2.56 -23.25 -8.31
C SER A 224 2.67 -24.26 -9.46
N HIS A 225 1.67 -25.11 -9.65
CA HIS A 225 1.64 -26.09 -10.72
C HIS A 225 0.51 -25.81 -11.71
N TYR A 226 0.83 -25.71 -12.99
CA TYR A 226 -0.16 -25.53 -14.07
C TYR A 226 -0.61 -26.89 -14.61
N ASN A 227 -1.71 -27.40 -14.07
CA ASN A 227 -2.21 -28.75 -14.35
C ASN A 227 -2.38 -29.09 -15.83
N ALA A 228 -2.84 -28.14 -16.65
CA ALA A 228 -3.11 -28.40 -18.07
C ALA A 228 -1.83 -28.65 -18.91
N LEU A 229 -0.69 -28.13 -18.46
CA LEU A 229 0.60 -28.29 -19.14
C LEU A 229 1.55 -29.19 -18.37
N ASP A 230 1.15 -29.68 -17.18
CA ASP A 230 2.01 -30.47 -16.27
C ASP A 230 3.36 -29.77 -16.04
N LEU A 231 3.28 -28.46 -15.68
CA LEU A 231 4.43 -27.57 -15.60
C LEU A 231 4.41 -26.76 -14.31
N ASP A 232 5.54 -26.69 -13.61
CA ASP A 232 5.72 -25.77 -12.51
C ASP A 232 5.88 -24.35 -13.04
N VAL A 233 5.18 -23.43 -12.39
CA VAL A 233 5.14 -22.02 -12.72
C VAL A 233 5.41 -21.18 -11.48
N PHE A 234 5.87 -19.97 -11.69
CA PHE A 234 6.26 -19.04 -10.65
C PHE A 234 5.38 -17.80 -10.69
N MET A 235 4.95 -17.32 -9.53
CA MET A 235 4.39 -15.98 -9.43
C MET A 235 5.51 -14.94 -9.63
N ARG A 236 5.26 -13.90 -10.41
CA ARG A 236 6.26 -12.89 -10.74
C ARG A 236 6.85 -12.21 -9.50
N ILE A 237 8.15 -12.03 -9.49
CA ILE A 237 8.91 -11.30 -8.46
C ILE A 237 9.29 -9.88 -8.89
N ALA A 238 9.20 -9.61 -10.20
CA ALA A 238 9.44 -8.32 -10.88
C ALA A 238 8.73 -8.31 -12.24
N THR A 239 8.56 -7.12 -12.83
CA THR A 239 8.04 -6.92 -14.19
C THR A 239 9.14 -6.48 -15.17
N GLU A 240 10.38 -6.38 -14.72
CA GLU A 240 11.53 -5.82 -15.41
C GLU A 240 11.75 -6.40 -16.81
N LEU A 241 11.97 -7.73 -16.92
CA LEU A 241 12.36 -8.32 -18.20
C LEU A 241 11.25 -8.22 -19.26
N PRO A 242 9.97 -8.51 -18.95
CA PRO A 242 8.87 -8.30 -19.91
C PRO A 242 8.74 -6.84 -20.37
N LEU A 243 8.92 -5.86 -19.48
CA LEU A 243 8.84 -4.44 -19.85
C LEU A 243 10.02 -4.03 -20.75
N LYS A 244 11.24 -4.53 -20.51
CA LYS A 244 12.37 -4.36 -21.43
C LYS A 244 12.12 -4.99 -22.80
N MET A 245 11.46 -6.14 -22.86
CA MET A 245 11.03 -6.76 -24.12
C MET A 245 10.02 -5.86 -24.87
N CYS A 246 9.14 -5.12 -24.16
CA CYS A 246 8.29 -4.12 -24.78
C CYS A 246 9.11 -2.98 -25.42
N ILE A 247 10.19 -2.54 -24.78
CA ILE A 247 11.11 -1.55 -25.34
C ILE A 247 11.78 -2.10 -26.61
N VAL A 248 12.26 -3.36 -26.59
CA VAL A 248 12.80 -4.03 -27.80
C VAL A 248 11.75 -4.04 -28.91
N GLY A 249 10.49 -4.28 -28.56
CA GLY A 249 9.35 -4.27 -29.49
C GLY A 249 8.94 -2.89 -30.01
N GLY A 250 9.62 -1.81 -29.59
CA GLY A 250 9.37 -0.44 -30.07
C GLY A 250 8.36 0.37 -29.25
N LEU A 251 7.91 -0.12 -28.09
CA LEU A 251 7.13 0.68 -27.15
C LEU A 251 8.13 1.52 -26.30
N GLU A 252 8.45 2.74 -26.76
CA GLU A 252 9.55 3.53 -26.23
C GLU A 252 9.39 4.02 -24.79
N LYS A 253 8.16 4.05 -24.26
CA LYS A 253 7.84 4.44 -22.89
C LYS A 253 6.73 3.56 -22.36
N VAL A 254 7.05 2.69 -21.42
CA VAL A 254 6.08 1.76 -20.82
C VAL A 254 6.16 1.79 -19.30
N TYR A 255 5.04 1.52 -18.64
CA TYR A 255 5.01 1.26 -17.21
C TYR A 255 3.95 0.22 -16.86
N GLU A 256 4.12 -0.42 -15.72
CA GLU A 256 3.13 -1.30 -15.11
C GLU A 256 3.04 -1.01 -13.61
N ILE A 257 1.83 -0.81 -13.09
CA ILE A 257 1.53 -0.80 -11.66
C ILE A 257 0.84 -2.09 -11.31
N GLY A 258 1.48 -2.93 -10.51
CA GLY A 258 0.93 -4.24 -10.19
C GLY A 258 1.53 -4.88 -8.93
N HIS A 259 0.96 -6.03 -8.55
CA HIS A 259 1.46 -6.80 -7.43
C HIS A 259 2.68 -7.62 -7.84
N GLN A 260 3.67 -7.63 -6.95
CA GLN A 260 4.78 -8.54 -6.96
C GLN A 260 4.66 -9.51 -5.79
N PHE A 261 5.23 -10.71 -5.94
CA PHE A 261 5.07 -11.81 -5.00
C PHE A 261 6.44 -12.34 -4.61
N ARG A 262 6.86 -12.10 -3.36
CA ARG A 262 8.14 -12.56 -2.82
C ARG A 262 7.90 -13.43 -1.61
N ASN A 263 8.32 -14.70 -1.67
CA ASN A 263 8.14 -15.69 -0.60
C ASN A 263 9.20 -15.50 0.48
N GLU A 264 9.14 -14.36 1.14
CA GLU A 264 10.08 -13.88 2.15
C GLU A 264 9.37 -13.58 3.48
N GLY A 265 10.10 -13.02 4.45
CA GLY A 265 9.55 -12.65 5.74
C GLY A 265 8.53 -11.52 5.68
N MET A 266 7.76 -11.38 6.75
CA MET A 266 6.80 -10.28 6.94
C MET A 266 7.22 -9.43 8.13
N ASP A 267 7.37 -8.13 7.93
CA ASP A 267 7.68 -7.16 8.98
C ASP A 267 6.87 -5.85 8.84
N ALA A 268 7.35 -4.76 9.38
CA ALA A 268 6.69 -3.46 9.29
C ALA A 268 6.72 -2.85 7.86
N THR A 269 7.70 -3.24 7.04
CA THR A 269 7.96 -2.68 5.71
C THR A 269 7.80 -3.68 4.58
N HIS A 270 7.72 -4.99 4.90
CA HIS A 270 7.63 -6.08 3.94
C HIS A 270 6.34 -6.89 4.11
N ASN A 271 5.72 -7.21 2.98
CA ASN A 271 4.58 -8.12 2.85
C ASN A 271 4.83 -9.03 1.65
N PRO A 272 4.49 -10.32 1.70
CA PRO A 272 4.80 -11.26 0.61
C PRO A 272 4.12 -10.92 -0.73
N GLU A 273 3.05 -10.15 -0.67
CA GLU A 273 2.35 -9.54 -1.80
C GLU A 273 2.30 -8.04 -1.59
N TYR A 274 2.82 -7.25 -2.52
CA TYR A 274 2.91 -5.79 -2.42
C TYR A 274 2.76 -5.13 -3.79
N THR A 275 2.41 -3.84 -3.80
CA THR A 275 2.27 -3.07 -5.04
C THR A 275 3.58 -2.37 -5.37
N SER A 276 4.10 -2.63 -6.57
CA SER A 276 5.19 -1.86 -7.17
C SER A 276 4.75 -1.22 -8.48
N MET A 277 5.56 -0.29 -8.93
CA MET A 277 5.51 0.25 -10.28
C MET A 277 6.89 0.13 -10.89
N GLU A 278 6.98 -0.42 -12.08
CA GLU A 278 8.19 -0.37 -12.89
C GLU A 278 7.90 0.38 -14.19
N LEU A 279 8.83 1.18 -14.64
CA LEU A 279 8.75 1.90 -15.90
C LEU A 279 10.10 1.94 -16.62
N TYR A 280 10.03 1.97 -17.95
CA TYR A 280 11.18 1.98 -18.83
C TYR A 280 10.97 3.01 -19.92
N GLN A 281 12.03 3.77 -20.24
CA GLN A 281 12.01 4.77 -21.28
C GLN A 281 13.27 4.65 -22.15
N ALA A 282 13.07 4.46 -23.45
CA ALA A 282 14.13 4.49 -24.45
C ALA A 282 14.77 5.87 -24.60
N TYR A 283 16.03 5.90 -24.99
CA TYR A 283 16.83 7.11 -25.28
C TYR A 283 17.00 8.04 -24.07
N THR A 284 17.02 7.46 -22.86
CA THR A 284 17.36 8.13 -21.62
C THR A 284 18.31 7.28 -20.78
N ASP A 285 18.84 7.86 -19.71
CA ASP A 285 19.77 7.23 -18.79
C ASP A 285 19.26 7.32 -17.33
N TYR A 286 20.07 6.88 -16.37
CA TYR A 286 19.75 6.94 -14.96
C TYR A 286 19.59 8.38 -14.42
N HIS A 287 20.20 9.40 -15.03
CA HIS A 287 19.98 10.80 -14.66
C HIS A 287 18.55 11.25 -15.02
N GLY A 288 18.05 10.86 -16.21
CA GLY A 288 16.68 11.11 -16.58
C GLY A 288 15.69 10.40 -15.64
N MET A 289 16.04 9.23 -15.12
CA MET A 289 15.25 8.52 -14.11
C MET A 289 15.27 9.24 -12.74
N MET A 290 16.40 9.85 -12.31
CA MET A 290 16.45 10.70 -11.11
C MET A 290 15.50 11.90 -11.23
N GLU A 291 15.52 12.61 -12.37
CA GLU A 291 14.64 13.76 -12.62
C GLU A 291 13.16 13.33 -12.60
N LEU A 292 12.83 12.18 -13.19
CA LEU A 292 11.50 11.64 -13.17
C LEU A 292 11.05 11.32 -11.73
N ALA A 293 11.90 10.64 -10.95
CA ALA A 293 11.60 10.23 -9.58
C ALA A 293 11.35 11.41 -8.65
N GLU A 294 12.26 12.39 -8.60
CA GLU A 294 12.13 13.55 -7.73
C GLU A 294 10.91 14.42 -8.09
N ASN A 295 10.62 14.57 -9.39
CA ASN A 295 9.47 15.34 -9.85
C ASN A 295 8.15 14.60 -9.63
N LEU A 296 8.08 13.27 -9.80
CA LEU A 296 6.90 12.46 -9.52
C LEU A 296 6.51 12.51 -8.04
N LEU A 297 7.48 12.31 -7.14
CA LEU A 297 7.22 12.35 -5.69
C LEU A 297 6.79 13.75 -5.23
N SER A 298 7.47 14.80 -5.69
CA SER A 298 7.12 16.20 -5.43
C SER A 298 5.69 16.51 -5.93
N HIS A 299 5.37 16.08 -7.15
CA HIS A 299 4.05 16.25 -7.75
C HIS A 299 2.94 15.57 -6.92
N CYS A 300 3.14 14.31 -6.55
CA CYS A 300 2.19 13.57 -5.71
C CYS A 300 1.98 14.25 -4.36
N ALA A 301 3.05 14.64 -3.66
CA ALA A 301 2.95 15.34 -2.39
C ALA A 301 2.17 16.67 -2.53
N LYS A 302 2.52 17.48 -3.52
CA LYS A 302 1.85 18.77 -3.77
C LYS A 302 0.37 18.60 -4.14
N THR A 303 0.04 17.61 -4.96
CA THR A 303 -1.35 17.39 -5.42
C THR A 303 -2.24 16.80 -4.32
N ILE A 304 -1.71 15.87 -3.54
CA ILE A 304 -2.50 15.13 -2.52
C ILE A 304 -2.54 15.87 -1.19
N LEU A 305 -1.41 16.50 -0.79
CA LEU A 305 -1.25 17.12 0.52
C LEU A 305 -1.23 18.66 0.47
N GLY A 306 -1.09 19.25 -0.72
CA GLY A 306 -0.98 20.70 -0.92
C GLY A 306 0.42 21.27 -0.62
N THR A 307 1.40 20.44 -0.27
CA THR A 307 2.76 20.85 0.09
C THR A 307 3.78 19.76 -0.25
N THR A 308 5.03 20.17 -0.48
CA THR A 308 6.18 19.26 -0.63
C THR A 308 6.92 19.03 0.69
N LYS A 309 6.64 19.84 1.72
CA LYS A 309 7.19 19.66 3.07
C LYS A 309 6.18 18.91 3.91
N ILE A 310 6.54 17.70 4.28
CA ILE A 310 5.66 16.76 4.98
C ILE A 310 6.27 16.35 6.31
N THR A 311 5.45 15.83 7.21
CA THR A 311 5.93 15.14 8.42
C THR A 311 5.68 13.65 8.23
N TYR A 312 6.71 12.83 8.45
CA TYR A 312 6.63 11.38 8.43
C TYR A 312 7.27 10.80 9.69
N GLN A 313 6.48 10.12 10.51
CA GLN A 313 6.88 9.54 11.80
C GLN A 313 7.65 10.55 12.68
N GLY A 314 7.13 11.77 12.75
CA GLY A 314 7.69 12.87 13.55
C GLY A 314 8.92 13.57 12.93
N LYS A 315 9.38 13.14 11.76
CA LYS A 315 10.50 13.75 11.03
C LYS A 315 9.97 14.67 9.94
N GLU A 316 10.53 15.87 9.80
CA GLU A 316 10.24 16.76 8.68
C GLU A 316 11.01 16.28 7.44
N ILE A 317 10.30 16.07 6.33
CA ILE A 317 10.83 15.63 5.04
C ILE A 317 10.49 16.68 3.99
N ASP A 318 11.49 17.15 3.25
CA ASP A 318 11.31 18.10 2.15
C ASP A 318 11.45 17.37 0.79
N LEU A 319 10.30 17.16 0.12
CA LEU A 319 10.21 16.54 -1.21
C LEU A 319 10.35 17.58 -2.35
N THR A 320 10.95 18.72 -2.09
CA THR A 320 11.21 19.75 -3.12
C THR A 320 12.48 19.42 -3.91
N PRO A 321 12.41 19.21 -5.24
CA PRO A 321 13.60 18.99 -6.07
C PRO A 321 14.54 20.21 -6.08
N PRO A 322 15.87 20.01 -6.30
CA PRO A 322 16.53 18.73 -6.54
C PRO A 322 16.86 18.00 -5.22
N PHE A 323 16.76 16.67 -5.23
CA PHE A 323 17.18 15.85 -4.09
C PHE A 323 18.72 15.73 -4.03
N ARG A 324 19.27 15.43 -2.85
CA ARG A 324 20.70 15.19 -2.67
C ARG A 324 21.16 13.99 -3.52
N ARG A 325 22.34 14.10 -4.14
CA ARG A 325 23.02 13.00 -4.84
C ARG A 325 24.35 12.75 -4.17
N GLN A 326 24.64 11.48 -3.85
CA GLN A 326 25.87 11.08 -3.15
C GLN A 326 26.32 9.71 -3.63
N THR A 327 27.62 9.51 -3.84
CA THR A 327 28.13 8.17 -4.18
C THR A 327 28.05 7.25 -2.97
N MET A 328 27.89 5.94 -3.20
CA MET A 328 27.85 4.96 -2.12
C MET A 328 29.11 5.03 -1.24
N ASN A 329 30.29 5.10 -1.87
CA ASN A 329 31.55 5.17 -1.12
C ASN A 329 31.69 6.46 -0.29
N ASP A 330 31.25 7.62 -0.83
CA ASP A 330 31.28 8.87 -0.08
C ASP A 330 30.28 8.85 1.08
N ALA A 331 29.15 8.21 0.90
CA ALA A 331 28.17 8.05 1.98
C ALA A 331 28.72 7.16 3.12
N VAL A 332 29.38 6.05 2.76
CA VAL A 332 30.03 5.18 3.75
C VAL A 332 31.19 5.91 4.42
N LEU A 333 32.02 6.62 3.66
CA LEU A 333 33.13 7.42 4.20
C LEU A 333 32.62 8.50 5.19
N GLU A 334 31.54 9.21 4.86
CA GLU A 334 30.95 10.25 5.71
C GLU A 334 30.49 9.67 7.07
N HIS A 335 29.93 8.46 7.08
CA HIS A 335 29.36 7.87 8.27
C HIS A 335 30.30 6.97 9.09
N THR A 336 31.34 6.41 8.46
CA THR A 336 32.24 5.44 9.08
C THR A 336 33.69 5.91 9.17
N GLY A 337 34.06 6.91 8.37
CA GLY A 337 35.47 7.35 8.21
C GLY A 337 36.32 6.42 7.35
N VAL A 338 35.73 5.38 6.72
CA VAL A 338 36.46 4.40 5.90
C VAL A 338 36.17 4.59 4.41
N ASP A 339 37.21 4.76 3.62
CA ASP A 339 37.19 4.71 2.15
C ASP A 339 37.50 3.28 1.70
N PHE A 340 36.47 2.56 1.23
CA PHE A 340 36.63 1.18 0.78
C PHE A 340 37.33 1.08 -0.58
N TYR A 341 37.17 2.08 -1.46
CA TYR A 341 37.88 2.07 -2.75
C TYR A 341 39.38 2.35 -2.62
N SER A 342 39.86 2.79 -1.46
CA SER A 342 41.29 2.86 -1.15
C SER A 342 41.91 1.50 -0.80
N CYS A 343 41.13 0.46 -0.61
CA CYS A 343 41.59 -0.90 -0.31
C CYS A 343 42.27 -1.52 -1.54
N ARG A 344 43.30 -2.32 -1.30
CA ARG A 344 44.07 -3.02 -2.38
C ARG A 344 43.27 -4.20 -2.95
N ASP A 345 42.54 -4.88 -2.08
CA ASP A 345 41.76 -6.08 -2.39
C ASP A 345 40.59 -6.29 -1.41
N GLY A 346 39.78 -7.34 -1.67
CA GLY A 346 38.67 -7.70 -0.80
C GLY A 346 39.07 -8.07 0.62
N ALA A 347 40.23 -8.69 0.81
CA ALA A 347 40.70 -9.08 2.13
C ALA A 347 40.95 -7.87 3.04
N GLU A 348 41.60 -6.82 2.49
CA GLU A 348 41.78 -5.54 3.22
C GLU A 348 40.43 -4.86 3.49
N ALA A 349 39.49 -4.90 2.55
CA ALA A 349 38.16 -4.36 2.75
C ALA A 349 37.41 -5.09 3.89
N ILE A 350 37.49 -6.41 3.94
CA ILE A 350 36.92 -7.25 5.02
C ILE A 350 37.54 -6.91 6.37
N GLU A 351 38.87 -6.71 6.44
CA GLU A 351 39.54 -6.29 7.70
C GLU A 351 39.05 -4.91 8.16
N LYS A 352 38.88 -3.94 7.24
CA LYS A 352 38.31 -2.63 7.56
C LYS A 352 36.85 -2.73 8.03
N ALA A 353 36.02 -3.51 7.35
CA ALA A 353 34.64 -3.75 7.76
C ALA A 353 34.58 -4.36 9.18
N LYS A 354 35.42 -5.35 9.46
CA LYS A 354 35.55 -5.94 10.79
C LYS A 354 35.97 -4.94 11.87
N SER A 355 36.85 -3.99 11.54
CA SER A 355 37.24 -2.94 12.49
C SER A 355 36.09 -1.99 12.84
N LEU A 356 35.04 -1.90 12.00
CA LEU A 356 33.80 -1.18 12.23
C LEU A 356 32.75 -2.02 12.98
N GLY A 357 33.05 -3.31 13.23
CA GLY A 357 32.11 -4.26 13.85
C GLY A 357 31.23 -5.04 12.87
N LEU A 358 31.46 -4.92 11.56
CA LEU A 358 30.74 -5.65 10.53
C LEU A 358 31.46 -6.94 10.15
N GLU A 359 30.82 -8.09 10.35
CA GLU A 359 31.35 -9.38 9.95
C GLU A 359 30.85 -9.75 8.55
N ILE A 360 31.79 -10.03 7.64
CA ILE A 360 31.50 -10.52 6.29
C ILE A 360 31.71 -12.04 6.27
N GLU A 361 30.64 -12.79 5.98
CA GLU A 361 30.68 -14.27 5.97
C GLU A 361 31.55 -14.80 4.84
N ASP A 362 31.39 -14.30 3.62
CA ASP A 362 32.20 -14.65 2.46
C ASP A 362 33.60 -14.01 2.58
N LYS A 363 34.60 -14.83 2.95
CA LYS A 363 36.00 -14.35 3.10
C LYS A 363 36.68 -14.05 1.76
N THR A 364 36.02 -14.31 0.63
CA THR A 364 36.49 -14.02 -0.72
C THR A 364 35.72 -12.86 -1.36
N ALA A 365 34.85 -12.19 -0.62
CA ALA A 365 34.01 -11.12 -1.11
C ALA A 365 34.88 -9.99 -1.73
N PRO A 366 34.55 -9.51 -2.93
CA PRO A 366 35.21 -8.37 -3.55
C PRO A 366 34.90 -7.07 -2.81
N ILE A 367 35.71 -6.03 -3.02
CA ILE A 367 35.55 -4.71 -2.37
C ILE A 367 34.11 -4.19 -2.51
N GLY A 368 33.50 -4.34 -3.69
CA GLY A 368 32.14 -3.85 -3.94
C GLY A 368 31.07 -4.48 -3.06
N LYS A 369 31.14 -5.81 -2.84
CA LYS A 369 30.19 -6.50 -1.93
C LYS A 369 30.39 -6.05 -0.47
N VAL A 370 31.65 -5.81 -0.05
CA VAL A 370 31.94 -5.33 1.31
C VAL A 370 31.47 -3.89 1.49
N LEU A 371 31.68 -3.02 0.51
CA LEU A 371 31.18 -1.65 0.50
C LEU A 371 29.65 -1.61 0.60
N PHE A 372 28.97 -2.45 -0.19
CA PHE A 372 27.51 -2.54 -0.17
C PHE A 372 27.00 -2.98 1.22
N ALA A 373 27.58 -4.02 1.81
CA ALA A 373 27.22 -4.46 3.16
C ALA A 373 27.49 -3.37 4.23
N ALA A 374 28.57 -2.59 4.08
CA ALA A 374 28.87 -1.48 4.98
C ALA A 374 27.86 -0.32 4.79
N PHE A 375 27.36 -0.10 3.59
CA PHE A 375 26.31 0.87 3.33
C PHE A 375 25.00 0.48 4.02
N ASP A 376 24.55 -0.76 3.85
CA ASP A 376 23.32 -1.28 4.48
C ASP A 376 23.34 -1.13 6.00
N GLU A 377 24.46 -1.54 6.64
CA GLU A 377 24.58 -1.54 8.10
C GLU A 377 24.72 -0.13 8.69
N PHE A 378 25.53 0.74 8.06
CA PHE A 378 25.94 1.99 8.70
C PHE A 378 25.32 3.25 8.16
N VAL A 379 24.71 3.22 6.97
CA VAL A 379 24.29 4.43 6.25
C VAL A 379 22.80 4.49 6.00
N GLU A 380 22.17 3.44 5.47
CA GLU A 380 20.79 3.44 5.01
C GLU A 380 19.82 4.08 6.01
N SER A 381 19.82 3.59 7.25
CA SER A 381 18.92 4.05 8.34
C SER A 381 19.10 5.52 8.72
N LYS A 382 20.22 6.15 8.32
CA LYS A 382 20.57 7.55 8.63
C LYS A 382 20.18 8.55 7.54
N LEU A 383 19.76 8.07 6.37
CA LEU A 383 19.33 8.89 5.24
C LEU A 383 17.91 9.39 5.45
N ILE A 384 17.75 10.50 6.17
CA ILE A 384 16.43 11.03 6.53
C ILE A 384 15.82 11.86 5.41
N GLN A 385 16.58 12.80 4.83
CA GLN A 385 16.12 13.61 3.71
C GLN A 385 16.27 12.84 2.38
N PRO A 386 15.44 13.14 1.37
CA PRO A 386 15.51 12.46 0.07
C PRO A 386 16.94 12.53 -0.50
N THR A 387 17.55 11.36 -0.65
CA THR A 387 18.95 11.23 -1.10
C THR A 387 19.06 10.10 -2.11
N PHE A 388 19.52 10.43 -3.30
CA PHE A 388 19.95 9.45 -4.29
C PHE A 388 21.35 8.95 -3.94
N ILE A 389 21.48 7.67 -3.67
CA ILE A 389 22.78 6.99 -3.60
C ILE A 389 23.10 6.47 -4.99
N ILE A 390 24.24 6.88 -5.51
CA ILE A 390 24.70 6.60 -6.88
C ILE A 390 26.00 5.79 -6.86
N ASP A 391 26.42 5.32 -8.01
CA ASP A 391 27.73 4.68 -8.22
C ASP A 391 27.87 3.35 -7.46
N TYR A 392 26.88 2.47 -7.69
CA TYR A 392 26.86 1.11 -7.14
C TYR A 392 27.99 0.26 -7.74
N PRO A 393 28.54 -0.70 -6.94
CA PRO A 393 29.46 -1.70 -7.47
C PRO A 393 28.79 -2.63 -8.47
N VAL A 394 29.54 -3.05 -9.48
CA VAL A 394 29.06 -3.96 -10.52
C VAL A 394 28.67 -5.33 -9.98
N GLU A 395 29.32 -5.78 -8.92
CA GLU A 395 29.12 -7.08 -8.27
C GLU A 395 27.71 -7.27 -7.68
N VAL A 396 27.03 -6.17 -7.38
CA VAL A 396 25.66 -6.17 -6.81
C VAL A 396 24.61 -5.64 -7.80
N SER A 397 24.94 -5.57 -9.11
CA SER A 397 24.11 -4.91 -10.11
C SER A 397 24.09 -5.67 -11.46
N PRO A 398 23.47 -6.87 -11.53
CA PRO A 398 23.61 -7.78 -12.69
C PRO A 398 22.89 -7.30 -13.96
N LEU A 399 21.97 -6.35 -13.90
CA LEU A 399 21.11 -5.91 -15.01
C LEU A 399 21.46 -4.46 -15.48
N THR A 400 22.52 -3.87 -14.91
CA THR A 400 22.85 -2.45 -15.07
C THR A 400 24.07 -2.24 -15.96
N LYS A 401 24.07 -1.19 -16.74
CA LYS A 401 25.19 -0.77 -17.60
C LYS A 401 26.37 -0.27 -16.76
N ARG A 402 27.60 -0.70 -17.13
CA ARG A 402 28.83 -0.21 -16.50
C ARG A 402 29.12 1.23 -16.91
N LYS A 403 29.75 2.00 -16.02
CA LYS A 403 30.31 3.31 -16.40
C LYS A 403 31.48 3.12 -17.34
N PRO A 404 31.54 3.86 -18.49
CA PRO A 404 32.61 3.71 -19.47
C PRO A 404 34.01 4.01 -18.94
N ASP A 405 34.09 4.98 -18.02
CA ASP A 405 35.33 5.47 -17.43
C ASP A 405 35.75 4.66 -16.18
N ASN A 406 34.84 3.92 -15.58
CA ASN A 406 35.11 3.05 -14.43
C ASN A 406 34.26 1.77 -14.48
N PRO A 407 34.69 0.71 -15.15
CA PRO A 407 33.90 -0.53 -15.31
C PRO A 407 33.59 -1.31 -14.01
N GLY A 408 34.23 -0.97 -12.90
CA GLY A 408 33.91 -1.52 -11.57
C GLY A 408 32.64 -0.91 -10.96
N ILE A 409 32.13 0.16 -11.54
CA ILE A 409 30.96 0.90 -11.09
C ILE A 409 29.90 0.89 -12.20
N VAL A 410 28.62 0.91 -11.80
CA VAL A 410 27.48 0.92 -12.71
C VAL A 410 26.67 2.21 -12.62
N GLU A 411 25.93 2.52 -13.67
CA GLU A 411 25.00 3.65 -13.76
C GLU A 411 23.67 3.29 -13.05
N ARG A 412 23.71 3.23 -11.72
CA ARG A 412 22.59 2.87 -10.83
C ARG A 412 22.44 3.90 -9.73
N PHE A 413 21.20 4.09 -9.30
CA PHE A 413 20.91 4.75 -8.04
C PHE A 413 19.77 4.05 -7.30
N GLU A 414 19.74 4.27 -5.99
CA GLU A 414 18.57 4.05 -5.16
C GLU A 414 18.23 5.36 -4.44
N LEU A 415 16.92 5.60 -4.25
CA LEU A 415 16.42 6.75 -3.51
C LEU A 415 16.04 6.34 -2.10
N PHE A 416 16.68 6.95 -1.13
CA PHE A 416 16.37 6.77 0.29
C PHE A 416 15.67 7.99 0.86
N ILE A 417 14.62 7.75 1.67
CA ILE A 417 13.88 8.77 2.43
C ILE A 417 13.53 8.17 3.79
N ALA A 418 13.76 8.91 4.85
CA ALA A 418 13.45 8.51 6.23
C ALA A 418 14.08 7.18 6.67
N GLY A 419 15.19 6.77 6.05
CA GLY A 419 15.91 5.54 6.35
C GLY A 419 15.36 4.30 5.64
N ALA A 420 14.67 4.47 4.52
CA ALA A 420 14.17 3.36 3.70
C ALA A 420 14.29 3.67 2.20
N GLU A 421 14.48 2.65 1.37
CA GLU A 421 14.49 2.70 -0.07
C GLU A 421 13.09 2.92 -0.64
N TYR A 422 12.95 3.84 -1.61
CA TYR A 422 11.69 4.17 -2.30
C TYR A 422 11.68 3.80 -3.76
N CYS A 423 12.84 3.87 -4.42
CA CYS A 423 13.00 3.38 -5.79
C CYS A 423 14.44 2.98 -6.07
N ASN A 424 14.57 2.08 -7.05
CA ASN A 424 15.82 1.59 -7.61
C ASN A 424 15.79 1.79 -9.13
N ALA A 425 16.86 2.35 -9.71
CA ALA A 425 16.88 2.69 -11.11
C ALA A 425 18.29 2.65 -11.69
N PHE A 426 18.37 2.42 -13.00
CA PHE A 426 19.64 2.36 -13.67
C PHE A 426 19.53 2.64 -15.19
N SER A 427 20.67 2.88 -15.82
CA SER A 427 20.81 2.73 -17.26
C SER A 427 20.87 1.23 -17.57
N GLU A 428 19.94 0.76 -18.40
CA GLU A 428 19.74 -0.65 -18.67
C GLU A 428 20.90 -1.28 -19.45
N LEU A 429 21.35 -2.45 -19.01
CA LEU A 429 22.29 -3.26 -19.78
C LEU A 429 21.60 -3.74 -21.06
N ASN A 430 22.09 -3.30 -22.21
CA ASN A 430 21.54 -3.64 -23.51
C ASN A 430 22.53 -4.40 -24.41
N ASP A 431 23.65 -4.83 -23.85
CA ASP A 431 24.61 -5.75 -24.51
C ASP A 431 24.26 -7.19 -24.18
N PRO A 432 23.76 -8.00 -25.16
CA PRO A 432 23.38 -9.38 -24.91
C PRO A 432 24.53 -10.28 -24.48
N ILE A 433 25.78 -9.95 -24.88
CA ILE A 433 26.98 -10.74 -24.54
C ILE A 433 27.35 -10.53 -23.08
N ASP A 434 27.42 -9.25 -22.62
CA ASP A 434 27.67 -8.95 -21.20
C ASP A 434 26.50 -9.45 -20.32
N GLN A 435 25.26 -9.31 -20.78
CA GLN A 435 24.08 -9.80 -20.02
C GLN A 435 24.12 -11.32 -19.83
N ARG A 436 24.45 -12.09 -20.86
CA ARG A 436 24.61 -13.53 -20.75
C ARG A 436 25.71 -13.90 -19.74
N ALA A 437 26.87 -13.27 -19.82
CA ALA A 437 27.98 -13.52 -18.90
C ALA A 437 27.58 -13.27 -17.43
N ARG A 438 26.78 -12.23 -17.18
CA ARG A 438 26.29 -11.93 -15.82
C ARG A 438 25.23 -12.94 -15.33
N PHE A 439 24.34 -13.39 -16.19
CA PHE A 439 23.41 -14.45 -15.84
C PHE A 439 24.12 -15.78 -15.57
N GLU A 440 25.17 -16.11 -16.32
CA GLU A 440 26.01 -17.29 -16.06
C GLU A 440 26.68 -17.20 -14.68
N GLN A 441 27.16 -16.00 -14.29
CA GLN A 441 27.71 -15.77 -12.95
C GLN A 441 26.63 -15.94 -11.87
N GLN A 442 25.44 -15.36 -12.04
CA GLN A 442 24.32 -15.54 -11.11
C GLN A 442 23.91 -17.04 -10.99
N ALA A 443 23.87 -17.76 -12.09
CA ALA A 443 23.59 -19.21 -12.07
C ALA A 443 24.65 -20.01 -11.29
N GLN A 444 25.92 -19.58 -11.30
CA GLN A 444 26.97 -20.19 -10.46
C GLN A 444 26.79 -19.89 -8.98
N GLU A 445 26.36 -18.68 -8.61
CA GLU A 445 26.04 -18.34 -7.21
C GLU A 445 24.84 -19.17 -6.72
N LYS A 446 23.82 -19.34 -7.56
CA LYS A 446 22.67 -20.23 -7.29
C LYS A 446 23.09 -21.67 -7.04
N ALA A 447 24.01 -22.20 -7.85
CA ALA A 447 24.55 -23.55 -7.68
C ALA A 447 25.36 -23.72 -6.39
N LYS A 448 25.84 -22.63 -5.78
CA LYS A 448 26.52 -22.61 -4.48
C LYS A 448 25.56 -22.49 -3.28
N GLY A 449 24.25 -22.34 -3.54
CA GLY A 449 23.22 -22.28 -2.49
C GLY A 449 22.57 -20.91 -2.30
N ASP A 450 22.80 -19.95 -3.18
CA ASP A 450 22.07 -18.67 -3.20
C ASP A 450 20.72 -18.87 -3.89
N ASP A 451 19.67 -19.13 -3.10
CA ASP A 451 18.31 -19.38 -3.61
C ASP A 451 17.66 -18.16 -4.27
N GLU A 452 18.21 -16.96 -4.04
CA GLU A 452 17.69 -15.70 -4.59
C GLU A 452 18.33 -15.33 -5.93
N ALA A 453 19.48 -15.95 -6.27
CA ALA A 453 20.19 -15.68 -7.52
C ALA A 453 19.34 -16.05 -8.74
N MET A 454 19.38 -15.19 -9.76
CA MET A 454 18.57 -15.32 -10.97
C MET A 454 19.03 -16.49 -11.84
N PRO A 455 18.10 -17.28 -12.42
CA PRO A 455 18.40 -18.22 -13.49
C PRO A 455 18.68 -17.47 -14.81
N ILE A 456 19.27 -18.17 -15.78
CA ILE A 456 19.42 -17.66 -17.15
C ILE A 456 18.04 -17.61 -17.82
N ASP A 457 17.64 -16.43 -18.29
CA ASP A 457 16.45 -16.24 -19.11
C ASP A 457 16.84 -16.15 -20.59
N GLU A 458 16.81 -17.29 -21.27
CA GLU A 458 17.18 -17.40 -22.69
C GLU A 458 16.26 -16.58 -23.61
N ASN A 459 14.99 -16.41 -23.23
CA ASN A 459 14.06 -15.62 -24.01
C ASN A 459 14.39 -14.13 -23.94
N PHE A 460 14.81 -13.64 -22.76
CA PHE A 460 15.27 -12.27 -22.61
C PHE A 460 16.58 -12.03 -23.36
N ILE A 461 17.55 -12.95 -23.29
CA ILE A 461 18.80 -12.83 -24.08
C ILE A 461 18.47 -12.76 -25.57
N ALA A 462 17.61 -13.66 -26.08
CA ALA A 462 17.19 -13.62 -27.48
C ALA A 462 16.50 -12.29 -27.86
N ALA A 463 15.70 -11.72 -26.96
CA ALA A 463 15.11 -10.39 -27.18
C ALA A 463 16.17 -9.30 -27.31
N LEU A 464 17.20 -9.28 -26.43
CA LEU A 464 18.29 -8.32 -26.50
C LEU A 464 19.10 -8.44 -27.82
N GLU A 465 19.23 -9.64 -28.37
CA GLU A 465 19.92 -9.88 -29.65
C GLU A 465 19.21 -9.22 -30.86
N TYR A 466 17.88 -8.94 -30.74
CA TYR A 466 17.18 -8.11 -31.73
C TYR A 466 17.48 -6.62 -31.58
N GLY A 467 18.13 -6.20 -30.50
CA GLY A 467 18.56 -4.82 -30.25
C GLY A 467 17.61 -4.07 -29.32
N MET A 468 18.10 -3.72 -28.13
CA MET A 468 17.43 -2.79 -27.23
C MET A 468 18.11 -1.44 -27.31
N PRO A 469 17.38 -0.33 -27.52
CA PRO A 469 17.98 1.01 -27.53
C PRO A 469 18.55 1.36 -26.14
N PRO A 470 19.42 2.40 -26.01
CA PRO A 470 19.76 2.94 -24.71
C PRO A 470 18.49 3.27 -23.93
N THR A 471 18.38 2.75 -22.72
CA THR A 471 17.12 2.80 -21.94
C THR A 471 17.43 3.08 -20.48
N GLY A 472 16.65 3.96 -19.86
CA GLY A 472 16.59 4.11 -18.40
C GLY A 472 15.38 3.38 -17.85
N GLY A 473 15.57 2.64 -16.76
CA GLY A 473 14.51 1.95 -16.04
C GLY A 473 14.49 2.33 -14.57
N ILE A 474 13.31 2.25 -13.96
CA ILE A 474 13.10 2.53 -12.53
C ILE A 474 11.95 1.71 -11.95
N GLY A 475 12.19 1.12 -10.77
CA GLY A 475 11.18 0.47 -9.95
C GLY A 475 10.86 1.28 -8.71
N PHE A 476 9.57 1.49 -8.43
CA PHE A 476 9.07 2.20 -7.24
C PHE A 476 8.29 1.26 -6.31
N GLY A 477 8.58 1.34 -5.01
CA GLY A 477 7.72 0.76 -3.99
C GLY A 477 6.46 1.62 -3.77
N ILE A 478 5.37 1.33 -4.45
CA ILE A 478 4.12 2.13 -4.36
C ILE A 478 3.58 2.14 -2.92
N ASP A 479 3.62 1.01 -2.23
CA ASP A 479 3.16 0.95 -0.84
C ASP A 479 4.00 1.85 0.06
N ARG A 480 5.33 1.91 -0.13
CA ARG A 480 6.22 2.82 0.62
C ARG A 480 5.92 4.30 0.33
N ILE A 481 5.66 4.67 -0.94
CA ILE A 481 5.22 6.03 -1.30
C ILE A 481 3.93 6.39 -0.58
N ILE A 482 2.98 5.46 -0.52
CA ILE A 482 1.71 5.67 0.17
C ILE A 482 1.92 5.80 1.68
N MET A 483 2.77 4.96 2.30
CA MET A 483 3.14 5.09 3.71
C MET A 483 3.69 6.49 4.00
N LEU A 484 4.62 6.98 3.19
CA LEU A 484 5.22 8.31 3.32
C LEU A 484 4.18 9.43 3.26
N LEU A 485 3.32 9.40 2.23
CA LEU A 485 2.33 10.46 1.97
C LEU A 485 1.08 10.38 2.86
N THR A 486 0.92 9.31 3.63
CA THR A 486 -0.19 9.14 4.57
C THR A 486 0.23 9.08 6.03
N ASP A 487 1.54 9.25 6.30
CA ASP A 487 2.15 9.11 7.64
C ASP A 487 1.82 7.76 8.29
N SER A 488 1.88 6.68 7.51
CA SER A 488 1.59 5.32 7.96
C SER A 488 2.88 4.60 8.34
N PRO A 489 3.02 4.11 9.60
CA PRO A 489 4.27 3.52 10.08
C PRO A 489 4.55 2.13 9.51
N THR A 490 3.53 1.40 9.04
CA THR A 490 3.70 0.04 8.53
C THR A 490 2.99 -0.17 7.21
N ILE A 491 3.50 -1.11 6.41
CA ILE A 491 2.89 -1.51 5.13
C ILE A 491 1.46 -2.05 5.33
N ARG A 492 1.17 -2.66 6.50
CA ARG A 492 -0.15 -3.18 6.83
C ARG A 492 -1.21 -2.09 6.99
N ASP A 493 -0.79 -0.87 7.33
CA ASP A 493 -1.70 0.28 7.44
C ASP A 493 -2.23 0.72 6.07
N VAL A 494 -1.45 0.49 5.01
CA VAL A 494 -1.79 0.89 3.65
C VAL A 494 -2.28 -0.25 2.76
N LEU A 495 -2.29 -1.49 3.26
CA LEU A 495 -2.91 -2.65 2.63
C LEU A 495 -4.30 -2.89 3.23
N LEU A 496 -5.34 -3.07 2.38
CA LEU A 496 -6.70 -3.33 2.87
C LEU A 496 -6.77 -4.65 3.65
N PHE A 497 -6.20 -5.71 3.10
CA PHE A 497 -6.20 -7.04 3.68
C PHE A 497 -4.76 -7.60 3.68
N PRO A 498 -3.90 -7.14 4.61
CA PRO A 498 -2.53 -7.63 4.69
C PRO A 498 -2.49 -9.12 5.05
N THR A 499 -1.45 -9.80 4.61
CA THR A 499 -1.19 -11.19 5.05
C THR A 499 -0.90 -11.20 6.54
N MET A 500 -1.61 -12.06 7.28
CA MET A 500 -1.48 -12.18 8.73
C MET A 500 -1.12 -13.62 9.10
N LYS A 501 -0.32 -13.79 10.16
CA LYS A 501 -0.07 -15.13 10.71
C LYS A 501 -1.40 -15.74 11.17
N PRO A 502 -1.65 -17.05 10.96
CA PRO A 502 -2.78 -17.73 11.56
C PRO A 502 -2.83 -17.49 13.07
N ILE A 503 -4.04 -17.48 13.65
CA ILE A 503 -4.23 -17.54 15.10
C ILE A 503 -4.38 -19.03 15.41
N ASP A 504 -3.50 -19.54 16.26
CA ASP A 504 -3.56 -20.92 16.74
C ASP A 504 -4.77 -21.15 17.65
#